data_2242540fbcf5d9dee45307b9395424cd
#
_entry.id   2242540fbcf5d9dee45307b9395424cd
#
_cell.length_a   1.000
_cell.length_b   1.000
_cell.length_c   1.000
_cell.angle_alpha   90.00
_cell.angle_beta   90.00
_cell.angle_gamma   90.00
#
_symmetry.space_group_name_H-M   'P 1'
#
loop_
_entity.id
_entity.type
_entity.pdbx_description
1 polymer ?
#
loop_
_entity_poly.entity_id
_entity_poly.type
_entity_poly.pdbx_seq_one_letter_code
_entity_poly.pdbx_strand_id
1 'polypeptide(L)'
;MQHEITSPLALLESDGSLTEPGWARSLLWDYRRAAVKASPLRIKEWDYYCVSNGRIALALTVADNGYMGLGSASLLSLAGDQPWEITKSPMTVLPLGKTGLPESSARRQLIFWL
;
A
#
# COMPACT_ATOMS: atom_id res chain seq x y z
N MET A 1 -6.87 -22.81 -10.21
CA MET A 1 -7.92 -21.94 -9.65
C MET A 1 -7.25 -21.09 -8.58
N GLN A 2 -7.50 -19.78 -8.55
CA GLN A 2 -6.93 -18.94 -7.50
C GLN A 2 -7.59 -19.27 -6.16
N HIS A 3 -6.75 -19.38 -5.10
CA HIS A 3 -7.23 -19.70 -3.76
C HIS A 3 -7.73 -18.44 -3.04
N GLU A 4 -8.92 -18.53 -2.39
CA GLU A 4 -9.47 -17.43 -1.58
C GLU A 4 -9.10 -17.65 -0.12
N ILE A 5 -8.43 -16.66 0.47
CA ILE A 5 -8.10 -16.62 1.90
C ILE A 5 -9.28 -15.99 2.64
N THR A 6 -9.79 -16.69 3.63
CA THR A 6 -11.03 -16.34 4.34
C THR A 6 -10.83 -16.06 5.83
N SER A 7 -9.62 -16.28 6.36
CA SER A 7 -9.27 -16.03 7.76
C SER A 7 -7.94 -15.27 7.89
N PRO A 8 -7.75 -14.47 8.95
CA PRO A 8 -6.49 -13.80 9.21
C PRO A 8 -5.32 -14.76 9.37
N LEU A 9 -4.18 -14.45 8.73
CA LEU A 9 -2.94 -15.21 8.84
C LEU A 9 -1.72 -14.31 8.69
N ALA A 10 -0.56 -14.78 9.15
CA ALA A 10 0.71 -14.10 8.88
C ALA A 10 1.01 -14.14 7.37
N LEU A 11 1.49 -13.04 6.80
CA LEU A 11 1.87 -13.01 5.39
C LEU A 11 3.06 -13.90 5.09
N LEU A 12 4.05 -13.94 5.99
CA LEU A 12 5.31 -14.64 5.81
C LEU A 12 5.55 -15.67 6.92
N GLU A 13 6.13 -16.77 6.54
CA GLU A 13 6.71 -17.78 7.44
C GLU A 13 8.03 -17.27 8.06
N SER A 14 8.54 -18.01 9.02
CA SER A 14 9.79 -17.67 9.73
C SER A 14 11.02 -17.61 8.82
N ASP A 15 11.01 -18.31 7.69
CA ASP A 15 12.05 -18.30 6.68
C ASP A 15 11.90 -17.16 5.64
N GLY A 16 10.80 -16.41 5.69
CA GLY A 16 10.48 -15.32 4.79
C GLY A 16 9.71 -15.74 3.53
N SER A 17 9.31 -17.01 3.40
CA SER A 17 8.42 -17.47 2.33
C SER A 17 6.96 -17.05 2.61
N LEU A 18 6.13 -17.00 1.56
CA LEU A 18 4.70 -16.75 1.73
C LEU A 18 4.04 -17.91 2.46
N THR A 19 3.28 -17.62 3.51
CA THR A 19 2.51 -18.62 4.25
C THR A 19 1.49 -19.29 3.35
N GLU A 20 0.73 -18.50 2.61
CA GLU A 20 -0.32 -19.01 1.73
C GLU A 20 -0.54 -18.04 0.55
N PRO A 21 -0.21 -18.43 -0.69
CA PRO A 21 -0.52 -17.63 -1.87
C PRO A 21 -2.02 -17.63 -2.18
N GLY A 22 -2.60 -16.44 -2.37
CA GLY A 22 -4.03 -16.34 -2.64
C GLY A 22 -4.50 -14.90 -2.80
N TRP A 23 -5.80 -14.73 -2.75
CA TRP A 23 -6.46 -13.42 -2.74
C TRP A 23 -7.50 -13.37 -1.62
N ALA A 24 -7.87 -12.19 -1.19
CA ALA A 24 -8.88 -11.99 -0.15
C ALA A 24 -9.80 -10.81 -0.47
N ARG A 25 -11.03 -10.82 0.07
CA ARG A 25 -12.00 -9.72 -0.08
C ARG A 25 -11.75 -8.57 0.91
N SER A 26 -10.89 -8.79 1.88
CA SER A 26 -10.51 -7.81 2.88
C SER A 26 -9.05 -8.01 3.29
N LEU A 27 -8.50 -7.11 4.08
CA LEU A 27 -7.12 -7.19 4.53
C LEU A 27 -7.00 -8.26 5.63
N LEU A 28 -6.61 -9.48 5.26
CA LEU A 28 -6.49 -10.64 6.14
C LEU A 28 -5.04 -11.01 6.47
N TRP A 29 -4.06 -10.53 5.69
CA TRP A 29 -2.65 -10.81 5.96
C TRP A 29 -2.09 -9.88 7.03
N ASP A 30 -1.45 -10.44 8.05
CA ASP A 30 -0.64 -9.70 9.03
C ASP A 30 0.77 -9.53 8.43
N TYR A 31 1.02 -8.35 7.88
CA TYR A 31 2.33 -7.99 7.34
C TYR A 31 3.19 -7.38 8.45
N ARG A 32 4.43 -7.87 8.55
CA ARG A 32 5.47 -7.33 9.42
C ARG A 32 6.75 -7.16 8.64
N ARG A 33 7.25 -5.95 8.53
CA ARG A 33 8.52 -5.66 7.84
C ARG A 33 9.68 -6.50 8.38
N ALA A 34 9.75 -6.73 9.69
CA ALA A 34 10.79 -7.54 10.33
C ALA A 34 10.83 -9.01 9.86
N ALA A 35 9.72 -9.53 9.33
CA ALA A 35 9.65 -10.88 8.77
C ALA A 35 10.26 -10.99 7.37
N VAL A 36 10.46 -9.87 6.66
CA VAL A 36 11.03 -9.86 5.31
C VAL A 36 12.52 -10.14 5.37
N LYS A 37 12.96 -11.25 4.77
CA LYS A 37 14.37 -11.70 4.76
C LYS A 37 15.15 -11.13 3.57
N ALA A 38 15.07 -9.82 3.35
CA ALA A 38 15.78 -9.12 2.29
C ALA A 38 16.59 -7.96 2.83
N SER A 39 17.60 -7.52 2.08
CA SER A 39 18.31 -6.28 2.38
C SER A 39 17.34 -5.09 2.38
N PRO A 40 17.46 -4.13 3.32
CA PRO A 40 16.62 -2.94 3.37
C PRO A 40 16.54 -2.17 2.05
N LEU A 41 17.60 -2.20 1.23
CA LEU A 41 17.62 -1.57 -0.09
C LEU A 41 16.75 -2.30 -1.14
N ARG A 42 16.41 -3.56 -0.88
CA ARG A 42 15.58 -4.38 -1.79
C ARG A 42 14.13 -4.44 -1.39
N ILE A 43 13.81 -4.10 -0.14
CA ILE A 43 12.43 -4.08 0.34
C ILE A 43 11.73 -2.88 -0.28
N LYS A 44 10.55 -3.11 -0.80
CA LYS A 44 9.68 -2.11 -1.39
C LYS A 44 8.31 -2.20 -0.73
N GLU A 45 7.87 -1.11 -0.16
CA GLU A 45 6.59 -1.00 0.54
C GLU A 45 5.88 0.26 0.07
N TRP A 46 4.57 0.18 -0.06
CA TRP A 46 3.76 1.36 -0.32
C TRP A 46 2.33 1.16 0.16
N ASP A 47 1.73 2.25 0.57
CA ASP A 47 0.31 2.38 0.81
C ASP A 47 -0.31 3.28 -0.24
N TYR A 48 -1.45 2.88 -0.75
CA TYR A 48 -2.24 3.63 -1.72
C TYR A 48 -3.66 3.79 -1.22
N TYR A 49 -4.12 5.03 -1.21
CA TYR A 49 -5.48 5.39 -0.81
C TYR A 49 -6.13 6.15 -1.95
N CYS A 50 -7.36 5.77 -2.31
CA CYS A 50 -8.12 6.47 -3.32
C CYS A 50 -9.55 6.70 -2.81
N VAL A 51 -9.96 7.96 -2.82
CA VAL A 51 -11.31 8.38 -2.45
C VAL A 51 -11.93 9.07 -3.65
N SER A 52 -13.14 8.67 -4.05
CA SER A 52 -13.84 9.22 -5.19
C SER A 52 -15.33 9.39 -4.91
N ASN A 53 -15.90 10.45 -5.45
CA ASN A 53 -17.35 10.67 -5.49
C ASN A 53 -17.95 10.46 -6.90
N GLY A 54 -17.20 9.82 -7.81
CA GLY A 54 -17.59 9.58 -9.19
C GLY A 54 -17.34 10.76 -10.15
N ARG A 55 -17.05 11.95 -9.64
CA ARG A 55 -16.71 13.15 -10.43
C ARG A 55 -15.26 13.57 -10.25
N ILE A 56 -14.78 13.45 -9.04
CA ILE A 56 -13.40 13.76 -8.64
C ILE A 56 -12.87 12.58 -7.84
N ALA A 57 -11.60 12.24 -8.02
CA ALA A 57 -10.86 11.31 -7.18
C ALA A 57 -9.63 11.98 -6.59
N LEU A 58 -9.36 11.70 -5.32
CA LEU A 58 -8.11 12.00 -4.64
C LEU A 58 -7.37 10.69 -4.41
N ALA A 59 -6.17 10.58 -4.95
CA ALA A 59 -5.27 9.44 -4.72
C ALA A 59 -4.05 9.89 -3.93
N LEU A 60 -3.72 9.14 -2.89
CA LEU A 60 -2.57 9.38 -2.02
C LEU A 60 -1.69 8.13 -2.03
N THR A 61 -0.39 8.32 -2.18
CA THR A 61 0.61 7.24 -2.11
C THR A 61 1.70 7.62 -1.14
N VAL A 62 2.09 6.69 -0.29
CA VAL A 62 3.34 6.77 0.48
C VAL A 62 4.13 5.51 0.17
N ALA A 63 5.38 5.67 -0.28
CA ALA A 63 6.23 4.55 -0.65
C ALA A 63 7.61 4.65 -0.01
N ASP A 64 8.11 3.50 0.43
CA ASP A 64 9.48 3.27 0.85
C ASP A 64 10.10 2.22 -0.04
N ASN A 65 10.94 2.64 -0.96
CA ASN A 65 11.68 1.74 -1.86
C ASN A 65 13.07 1.38 -1.32
N GLY A 66 13.34 1.66 -0.04
CA GLY A 66 14.63 1.47 0.58
C GLY A 66 15.63 2.59 0.24
N TYR A 67 16.00 2.73 -1.02
CA TYR A 67 16.90 3.79 -1.50
C TYR A 67 16.19 5.14 -1.76
N MET A 68 14.89 5.13 -1.93
CA MET A 68 14.06 6.31 -2.22
C MET A 68 12.71 6.18 -1.55
N GLY A 69 12.26 7.23 -0.90
CA GLY A 69 10.90 7.41 -0.43
C GLY A 69 10.12 8.33 -1.36
N LEU A 70 8.82 8.09 -1.50
CA LEU A 70 7.92 8.88 -2.30
C LEU A 70 6.64 9.16 -1.51
N GLY A 71 6.29 10.44 -1.41
CA GLY A 71 4.93 10.87 -1.09
C GLY A 71 4.27 11.37 -2.36
N SER A 72 3.03 10.99 -2.64
CA SER A 72 2.30 11.49 -3.81
C SER A 72 0.86 11.82 -3.46
N ALA A 73 0.38 12.92 -4.01
CA ALA A 73 -1.03 13.29 -3.97
C ALA A 73 -1.48 13.66 -5.39
N SER A 74 -2.49 12.96 -5.89
CA SER A 74 -3.09 13.19 -7.20
C SER A 74 -4.56 13.56 -7.04
N LEU A 75 -4.95 14.65 -7.68
CA LEU A 75 -6.35 15.03 -7.84
C LEU A 75 -6.74 14.80 -9.30
N LEU A 76 -7.80 14.02 -9.51
CA LEU A 76 -8.24 13.61 -10.84
C LEU A 76 -9.68 14.09 -11.07
N SER A 77 -9.97 14.62 -12.27
CA SER A 77 -11.33 14.80 -12.74
C SER A 77 -11.77 13.57 -13.52
N LEU A 78 -12.85 12.93 -13.07
CA LEU A 78 -13.44 11.75 -13.69
C LEU A 78 -14.67 12.10 -14.54
N ALA A 79 -15.13 13.35 -14.50
CA ALA A 79 -16.31 13.81 -15.18
C ALA A 79 -15.96 14.78 -16.33
N GLY A 80 -16.74 14.71 -17.41
CA GLY A 80 -16.64 15.59 -18.57
C GLY A 80 -15.82 15.00 -19.70
N ASP A 81 -15.81 15.70 -20.84
CA ASP A 81 -15.18 15.28 -22.08
C ASP A 81 -13.64 15.45 -22.07
N GLN A 82 -13.11 16.15 -21.06
CA GLN A 82 -11.68 16.37 -20.91
C GLN A 82 -11.25 16.05 -19.46
N PRO A 83 -10.86 14.81 -19.19
CA PRO A 83 -10.29 14.44 -17.90
C PRO A 83 -8.95 15.17 -17.67
N TRP A 84 -8.71 15.60 -16.43
CA TRP A 84 -7.45 16.22 -16.04
C TRP A 84 -6.93 15.62 -14.74
N GLU A 85 -5.62 15.70 -14.56
CA GLU A 85 -4.92 15.26 -13.35
C GLU A 85 -3.91 16.32 -12.90
N ILE A 86 -3.87 16.55 -11.59
CA ILE A 86 -2.83 17.34 -10.93
C ILE A 86 -2.14 16.44 -9.91
N THR A 87 -0.85 16.20 -10.09
CA THR A 87 -0.05 15.36 -9.19
C THR A 87 1.13 16.13 -8.61
N LYS A 88 1.35 15.96 -7.31
CA LYS A 88 2.53 16.40 -6.57
C LYS A 88 3.20 15.19 -5.91
N SER A 89 4.50 15.03 -6.14
CA SER A 89 5.23 13.84 -5.70
C SER A 89 6.59 14.20 -5.10
N PRO A 90 6.64 14.70 -3.84
CA PRO A 90 7.90 14.90 -3.14
C PRO A 90 8.61 13.56 -2.91
N MET A 91 9.93 13.58 -3.01
CA MET A 91 10.80 12.42 -2.79
C MET A 91 11.78 12.67 -1.66
N THR A 92 12.14 11.58 -0.98
CA THR A 92 13.19 11.55 0.06
C THR A 92 14.25 10.51 -0.30
N VAL A 93 15.46 10.69 0.24
CA VAL A 93 16.59 9.79 -0.04
C VAL A 93 16.80 8.85 1.14
N LEU A 94 17.05 7.58 0.85
CA LEU A 94 17.43 6.54 1.80
C LEU A 94 16.49 6.43 3.04
N PRO A 95 15.19 6.27 2.87
CA PRO A 95 14.28 6.11 4.00
C PRO A 95 14.51 4.80 4.76
N LEU A 96 14.94 3.71 4.09
CA LEU A 96 15.32 2.42 4.66
C LEU A 96 14.27 1.83 5.63
N GLY A 97 12.98 2.02 5.35
CA GLY A 97 11.88 1.60 6.20
C GLY A 97 11.50 2.59 7.30
N LYS A 98 11.99 3.84 7.23
CA LYS A 98 11.72 4.87 8.25
C LYS A 98 10.60 5.84 7.86
N THR A 99 9.89 5.58 6.78
CA THR A 99 8.75 6.40 6.34
C THR A 99 7.53 6.28 7.24
N GLY A 100 7.53 5.34 8.19
CA GLY A 100 6.42 5.15 9.12
C GLY A 100 5.19 4.51 8.48
N LEU A 101 5.37 3.75 7.41
CA LEU A 101 4.30 2.95 6.82
C LEU A 101 3.73 1.99 7.88
N PRO A 102 2.41 1.91 8.04
CA PRO A 102 1.81 1.04 9.02
C PRO A 102 2.04 -0.42 8.64
N GLU A 103 2.45 -1.23 9.61
CA GLU A 103 2.35 -2.67 9.46
C GLU A 103 0.87 -3.04 9.41
N SER A 104 0.49 -3.88 8.46
CA SER A 104 -0.90 -4.29 8.30
C SER A 104 -1.31 -5.20 9.45
N SER A 105 -1.90 -4.61 10.49
CA SER A 105 -2.72 -5.37 11.39
C SER A 105 -4.18 -5.22 10.93
N ALA A 106 -4.96 -6.29 10.99
CA ALA A 106 -6.37 -6.34 10.57
C ALA A 106 -7.29 -5.32 11.27
N ARG A 107 -6.76 -4.39 12.05
CA ARG A 107 -7.49 -3.42 12.87
C ARG A 107 -7.42 -1.96 12.40
N ARG A 108 -6.76 -1.64 11.28
CA ARG A 108 -6.63 -0.25 10.81
C ARG A 108 -7.03 -0.06 9.36
N GLN A 109 -8.22 -0.50 9.01
CA GLN A 109 -8.86 -0.05 7.79
C GLN A 109 -9.69 1.20 8.10
N LEU A 110 -9.13 2.39 7.89
CA LEU A 110 -9.91 3.62 7.83
C LEU A 110 -10.46 3.74 6.41
N ILE A 111 -11.65 3.20 6.19
CA ILE A 111 -12.42 3.46 4.97
C ILE A 111 -13.27 4.70 5.26
N PHE A 112 -12.92 5.81 4.63
CA PHE A 112 -13.79 7.00 4.60
C PHE A 112 -14.73 6.87 3.41
N TRP A 113 -16.01 6.73 3.70
CA TRP A 113 -17.08 6.96 2.73
C TRP A 113 -17.52 8.42 2.89
N LEU A 114 -17.41 9.22 1.82
CA LEU A 114 -18.02 10.54 1.69
C LEU A 114 -19.23 10.48 0.77
#